data_71c27bfe54fa9956e865ba51c2d600f8
#
_entry.id   71c27bfe54fa9956e865ba51c2d600f8
#
_cell.length_a   1.000
_cell.length_b   1.000
_cell.length_c   1.000
_cell.angle_alpha   90.00
_cell.angle_beta   90.00
_cell.angle_gamma   90.00
#
_symmetry.space_group_name_H-M   'P 1'
#
loop_
_entity.id
_entity.type
_entity.pdbx_description
1 polymer ?
#
loop_
_entity_poly.entity_id
_entity_poly.type
_entity_poly.pdbx_seq_one_letter_code
_entity_poly.pdbx_strand_id
1 'polypeptide(L)'
;MGAGILPTTIRNGKIWFLFGKENKFEKSAPGFSDFGGGKDNNETPLETAIREGGEELTGFLGTDEQLKKQLKAHGTYNIDFAENKYRTHIFPMKYDPYLEKYYNNNQKFIQKRLDPNIIKTSKIFEKAEIKWICIDDLPKMKPKFRHFFVNIVDQIIQQKTEIAAFIAKSNGTRKSRE
;
A
#
# COMPACT_ATOMS: atom_id res chain seq x y z
N MET A 1 -16.49 -0.62 7.08
CA MET A 1 -15.57 0.35 6.44
C MET A 1 -14.32 -0.39 6.03
N GLY A 2 -14.02 -0.50 4.72
CA GLY A 2 -12.79 -1.08 4.25
C GLY A 2 -11.59 -0.17 4.55
N ALA A 3 -10.39 -0.72 4.55
CA ALA A 3 -9.19 0.07 4.76
C ALA A 3 -7.94 -0.60 4.18
N GLY A 4 -6.93 0.20 3.89
CA GLY A 4 -5.64 -0.25 3.40
C GLY A 4 -4.48 0.59 3.91
N ILE A 5 -3.28 0.07 3.76
CA ILE A 5 -2.03 0.77 4.05
C ILE A 5 -1.37 1.24 2.77
N LEU A 6 -0.74 2.41 2.82
CA LEU A 6 0.05 2.95 1.72
C LEU A 6 1.43 3.37 2.21
N PRO A 7 2.43 2.47 2.12
CA PRO A 7 3.81 2.77 2.49
C PRO A 7 4.36 3.94 1.67
N THR A 8 4.99 4.90 2.33
CA THR A 8 5.38 6.17 1.72
C THR A 8 6.76 6.60 2.19
N THR A 9 7.55 7.17 1.31
CA THR A 9 8.89 7.66 1.62
C THR A 9 9.18 8.98 0.92
N ILE A 10 10.19 9.73 1.42
CA ILE A 10 10.79 10.86 0.70
C ILE A 10 12.13 10.40 0.15
N ARG A 11 12.30 10.51 -1.16
CA ARG A 11 13.55 10.22 -1.86
C ARG A 11 13.87 11.33 -2.86
N ASN A 12 15.08 11.87 -2.79
CA ASN A 12 15.52 12.98 -3.65
C ASN A 12 14.55 14.18 -3.61
N GLY A 13 14.07 14.53 -2.41
CA GLY A 13 13.12 15.64 -2.20
C GLY A 13 11.69 15.41 -2.70
N LYS A 14 11.36 14.21 -3.21
CA LYS A 14 10.03 13.86 -3.73
C LYS A 14 9.39 12.75 -2.91
N ILE A 15 8.06 12.78 -2.85
CA ILE A 15 7.28 11.71 -2.20
C ILE A 15 7.14 10.54 -3.15
N TRP A 16 7.34 9.33 -2.63
CA TRP A 16 7.14 8.07 -3.32
C TRP A 16 6.20 7.19 -2.52
N PHE A 17 5.27 6.56 -3.20
CA PHE A 17 4.29 5.64 -2.64
C PHE A 17 4.50 4.24 -3.20
N LEU A 18 4.37 3.24 -2.34
CA LEU A 18 4.39 1.83 -2.75
C LEU A 18 2.96 1.37 -3.03
N PHE A 19 2.64 1.11 -4.30
CA PHE A 19 1.35 0.57 -4.71
C PHE A 19 1.47 -0.90 -5.10
N GLY A 20 0.38 -1.65 -4.88
CA GLY A 20 0.22 -3.00 -5.37
C GLY A 20 -0.68 -3.06 -6.61
N LYS A 21 -0.37 -3.94 -7.54
CA LYS A 21 -1.21 -4.21 -8.71
C LYS A 21 -1.90 -5.56 -8.56
N GLU A 22 -3.21 -5.56 -8.77
CA GLU A 22 -4.01 -6.76 -8.65
C GLU A 22 -3.56 -7.88 -9.59
N ASN A 23 -3.72 -9.12 -9.13
CA ASN A 23 -3.53 -10.29 -9.95
C ASN A 23 -4.59 -10.34 -11.08
N LYS A 24 -4.23 -10.88 -12.23
CA LYS A 24 -5.12 -11.08 -13.37
C LYS A 24 -6.36 -11.94 -13.08
N PHE A 25 -6.34 -12.72 -12.01
CA PHE A 25 -7.47 -13.55 -11.58
C PHE A 25 -8.43 -12.79 -10.66
N GLU A 26 -8.02 -11.62 -10.14
CA GLU A 26 -8.90 -10.76 -9.37
C GLU A 26 -9.89 -10.07 -10.31
N LYS A 27 -11.17 -10.42 -10.14
CA LYS A 27 -12.24 -9.96 -11.05
C LYS A 27 -12.82 -8.62 -10.66
N SER A 28 -12.61 -8.17 -9.43
CA SER A 28 -13.31 -7.02 -8.88
C SER A 28 -12.89 -5.70 -9.53
N ALA A 29 -11.62 -5.49 -9.80
CA ALA A 29 -11.12 -4.38 -10.61
C ALA A 29 -9.61 -4.52 -10.86
N PRO A 30 -9.13 -4.56 -12.12
CA PRO A 30 -7.71 -4.58 -12.41
C PRO A 30 -7.06 -3.23 -12.11
N GLY A 31 -5.77 -3.21 -11.81
CA GLY A 31 -4.99 -1.99 -11.66
C GLY A 31 -4.25 -1.89 -10.34
N PHE A 32 -3.59 -0.74 -10.14
CA PHE A 32 -2.89 -0.43 -8.90
C PHE A 32 -3.84 0.12 -7.83
N SER A 33 -3.55 -0.19 -6.57
CA SER A 33 -4.17 0.39 -5.38
C SER A 33 -3.19 0.37 -4.21
N ASP A 34 -3.60 0.84 -3.05
CA ASP A 34 -2.97 0.52 -1.77
C ASP A 34 -3.11 -0.98 -1.44
N PHE A 35 -2.61 -1.38 -0.28
CA PHE A 35 -2.75 -2.75 0.22
C PHE A 35 -3.90 -2.77 1.22
N GLY A 36 -5.06 -3.27 0.79
CA GLY A 36 -6.26 -3.18 1.61
C GLY A 36 -7.49 -3.83 1.01
N GLY A 37 -8.47 -4.03 1.86
CA GLY A 37 -9.71 -4.73 1.54
C GLY A 37 -10.87 -4.44 2.47
N GLY A 38 -11.78 -5.40 2.55
CA GLY A 38 -12.99 -5.31 3.35
C GLY A 38 -12.71 -5.50 4.84
N LYS A 39 -13.56 -4.85 5.67
CA LYS A 39 -13.55 -5.05 7.10
C LYS A 39 -14.11 -6.43 7.46
N ASP A 40 -13.42 -7.16 8.31
CA ASP A 40 -13.92 -8.36 8.98
C ASP A 40 -14.46 -8.03 10.38
N ASN A 41 -15.61 -8.64 10.72
CA ASN A 41 -16.23 -8.55 12.06
C ASN A 41 -16.16 -7.15 12.70
N ASN A 42 -15.57 -7.05 13.89
CA ASN A 42 -15.49 -5.84 14.69
C ASN A 42 -14.16 -5.07 14.54
N GLU A 43 -13.40 -5.30 13.48
CA GLU A 43 -12.15 -4.60 13.25
C GLU A 43 -12.33 -3.08 13.17
N THR A 44 -11.39 -2.35 13.72
CA THR A 44 -11.21 -0.92 13.39
C THR A 44 -10.62 -0.77 12.00
N PRO A 45 -10.75 0.39 11.34
CA PRO A 45 -10.11 0.61 10.03
C PRO A 45 -8.61 0.34 10.04
N LEU A 46 -7.90 0.65 11.13
CA LEU A 46 -6.47 0.39 11.24
C LEU A 46 -6.16 -1.12 11.34
N GLU A 47 -6.96 -1.88 12.07
CA GLU A 47 -6.82 -3.33 12.17
C GLU A 47 -7.10 -4.01 10.83
N THR A 48 -8.15 -3.60 10.12
CA THR A 48 -8.41 -4.04 8.74
C THR A 48 -7.21 -3.77 7.84
N ALA A 49 -6.69 -2.55 7.87
CA ALA A 49 -5.57 -2.15 7.01
C ALA A 49 -4.27 -2.93 7.32
N ILE A 50 -4.03 -3.29 8.59
CA ILE A 50 -2.87 -4.09 8.99
C ILE A 50 -3.01 -5.53 8.50
N ARG A 51 -4.15 -6.18 8.74
CA ARG A 51 -4.42 -7.54 8.29
C ARG A 51 -4.32 -7.65 6.77
N GLU A 52 -5.07 -6.83 6.03
CA GLU A 52 -5.07 -6.83 4.57
C GLU A 52 -3.68 -6.51 3.99
N GLY A 53 -2.97 -5.53 4.57
CA GLY A 53 -1.61 -5.19 4.15
C GLY A 53 -0.61 -6.32 4.40
N GLY A 54 -0.77 -7.08 5.48
CA GLY A 54 0.00 -8.28 5.77
C GLY A 54 -0.27 -9.41 4.77
N GLU A 55 -1.54 -9.67 4.48
CA GLU A 55 -1.98 -10.70 3.53
C GLU A 55 -1.52 -10.37 2.10
N GLU A 56 -1.81 -9.18 1.59
CA GLU A 56 -1.49 -8.77 0.22
C GLU A 56 0.00 -8.62 -0.06
N LEU A 57 0.80 -8.25 0.95
CA LEU A 57 2.26 -8.19 0.87
C LEU A 57 2.93 -9.51 1.28
N THR A 58 2.16 -10.54 1.59
CA THR A 58 2.68 -11.88 1.98
C THR A 58 3.75 -11.83 3.08
N GLY A 59 3.57 -10.93 4.05
CA GLY A 59 4.51 -10.74 5.17
C GLY A 59 5.82 -10.02 4.82
N PHE A 60 6.01 -9.47 3.62
CA PHE A 60 7.25 -8.77 3.25
C PHE A 60 7.51 -7.50 4.07
N LEU A 61 6.51 -6.93 4.73
CA LEU A 61 6.67 -5.82 5.69
C LEU A 61 6.76 -6.28 7.15
N GLY A 62 6.91 -7.58 7.38
CA GLY A 62 6.94 -8.19 8.70
C GLY A 62 5.59 -8.77 9.13
N THR A 63 5.50 -9.18 10.40
CA THR A 63 4.24 -9.67 10.99
C THR A 63 3.27 -8.51 11.24
N ASP A 64 2.00 -8.82 11.49
CA ASP A 64 0.97 -7.82 11.83
C ASP A 64 1.36 -6.99 13.05
N GLU A 65 1.99 -7.61 14.07
CA GLU A 65 2.48 -6.89 15.24
C GLU A 65 3.61 -5.92 14.90
N GLN A 66 4.53 -6.31 14.01
CA GLN A 66 5.62 -5.45 13.55
C GLN A 66 5.06 -4.28 12.74
N LEU A 67 4.13 -4.56 11.83
CA LEU A 67 3.44 -3.54 11.03
C LEU A 67 2.63 -2.60 11.93
N LYS A 68 1.86 -3.12 12.88
CA LYS A 68 1.11 -2.35 13.89
C LYS A 68 2.02 -1.44 14.70
N LYS A 69 3.17 -1.95 15.15
CA LYS A 69 4.18 -1.16 15.87
C LYS A 69 4.71 -0.03 15.01
N GLN A 70 5.00 -0.28 13.74
CA GLN A 70 5.50 0.72 12.80
C GLN A 70 4.46 1.83 12.55
N LEU A 71 3.21 1.47 12.27
CA LEU A 71 2.14 2.45 12.06
C LEU A 71 1.86 3.29 13.30
N LYS A 72 1.88 2.67 14.50
CA LYS A 72 1.67 3.39 15.76
C LYS A 72 2.83 4.31 16.13
N ALA A 73 4.07 3.93 15.79
CA ALA A 73 5.26 4.72 16.15
C ALA A 73 5.29 6.10 15.48
N HIS A 74 4.75 6.21 14.28
CA HIS A 74 4.75 7.41 13.45
C HIS A 74 3.37 8.02 13.25
N GLY A 75 2.31 7.31 13.62
CA GLY A 75 0.95 7.62 13.21
C GLY A 75 0.73 7.37 11.71
N THR A 76 -0.46 7.74 11.24
CA THR A 76 -0.84 7.65 9.82
C THR A 76 -1.48 8.96 9.37
N TYR A 77 -1.24 9.33 8.10
CA TYR A 77 -2.02 10.34 7.42
C TYR A 77 -3.15 9.63 6.69
N ASN A 78 -4.40 9.99 6.98
CA ASN A 78 -5.56 9.25 6.51
C ASN A 78 -6.25 9.97 5.37
N ILE A 79 -6.58 9.21 4.32
CA ILE A 79 -7.45 9.67 3.23
C ILE A 79 -8.71 8.83 3.26
N ASP A 80 -9.84 9.47 3.46
CA ASP A 80 -11.16 8.85 3.46
C ASP A 80 -11.85 9.02 2.10
N PHE A 81 -12.50 7.95 1.65
CA PHE A 81 -13.23 7.92 0.38
C PHE A 81 -14.67 7.39 0.58
N ALA A 82 -15.59 7.89 -0.25
CA ALA A 82 -16.98 7.45 -0.32
C ALA A 82 -17.71 7.47 1.04
N GLU A 83 -17.78 8.66 1.65
CA GLU A 83 -18.48 8.86 2.93
C GLU A 83 -17.99 7.89 4.03
N ASN A 84 -16.67 7.75 4.13
CA ASN A 84 -16.02 6.85 5.08
C ASN A 84 -16.27 5.36 4.84
N LYS A 85 -16.57 4.95 3.62
CA LYS A 85 -16.66 3.51 3.28
C LYS A 85 -15.29 2.86 3.10
N TYR A 86 -14.24 3.66 2.81
CA TYR A 86 -12.86 3.21 2.69
C TYR A 86 -11.88 4.23 3.25
N ARG A 87 -10.79 3.76 3.88
CA ARG A 87 -9.71 4.58 4.43
C ARG A 87 -8.35 4.06 3.99
N THR A 88 -7.55 4.92 3.37
CA THR A 88 -6.13 4.65 3.11
C THR A 88 -5.28 5.27 4.22
N HIS A 89 -4.48 4.44 4.89
CA HIS A 89 -3.50 4.83 5.91
C HIS A 89 -2.13 5.02 5.27
N ILE A 90 -1.74 6.26 4.99
CA ILE A 90 -0.41 6.63 4.53
C ILE A 90 0.52 6.63 5.73
N PHE A 91 1.66 5.94 5.66
CA PHE A 91 2.63 5.90 6.74
C PHE A 91 4.07 5.92 6.22
N PRO A 92 5.03 6.51 7.00
CA PRO A 92 6.42 6.61 6.60
C PRO A 92 7.10 5.25 6.66
N MET A 93 7.76 4.86 5.57
CA MET A 93 8.57 3.66 5.46
C MET A 93 9.95 4.00 4.91
N LYS A 94 11.01 3.36 5.42
CA LYS A 94 12.34 3.49 4.82
C LYS A 94 12.31 2.93 3.40
N TYR A 95 12.86 3.70 2.44
CA TYR A 95 13.00 3.22 1.06
C TYR A 95 13.91 1.99 1.03
N ASP A 96 13.40 0.91 0.46
CA ASP A 96 14.17 -0.29 0.15
C ASP A 96 14.18 -0.48 -1.39
N PRO A 97 15.35 -0.31 -2.06
CA PRO A 97 15.44 -0.48 -3.51
C PRO A 97 15.26 -1.93 -3.97
N TYR A 98 15.41 -2.88 -3.04
CA TYR A 98 15.31 -4.31 -3.35
C TYR A 98 13.90 -4.87 -3.17
N LEU A 99 13.06 -4.22 -2.36
CA LEU A 99 11.71 -4.70 -2.05
C LEU A 99 10.87 -4.93 -3.33
N GLU A 100 10.76 -3.92 -4.19
CA GLU A 100 10.06 -4.04 -5.47
C GLU A 100 10.66 -5.14 -6.34
N LYS A 101 11.97 -5.15 -6.48
CA LYS A 101 12.68 -6.13 -7.32
C LYS A 101 12.45 -7.57 -6.87
N TYR A 102 12.65 -7.84 -5.58
CA TYR A 102 12.56 -9.20 -5.07
C TYR A 102 11.11 -9.68 -4.97
N TYR A 103 10.19 -8.81 -4.54
CA TYR A 103 8.77 -9.15 -4.55
C TYR A 103 8.31 -9.52 -5.96
N ASN A 104 8.55 -8.67 -6.95
CA ASN A 104 8.10 -8.88 -8.31
C ASN A 104 8.75 -10.11 -8.95
N ASN A 105 10.03 -10.39 -8.67
CA ASN A 105 10.70 -11.60 -9.16
C ASN A 105 10.14 -12.87 -8.52
N ASN A 106 9.87 -12.84 -7.21
CA ASN A 106 9.24 -13.97 -6.50
C ASN A 106 7.85 -14.25 -7.08
N GLN A 107 7.01 -13.21 -7.25
CA GLN A 107 5.68 -13.35 -7.84
C GLN A 107 5.72 -13.92 -9.26
N LYS A 108 6.62 -13.43 -10.11
CA LYS A 108 6.82 -13.95 -11.47
C LYS A 108 7.25 -15.43 -11.47
N PHE A 109 8.16 -15.80 -10.58
CA PHE A 109 8.63 -17.19 -10.46
C PHE A 109 7.49 -18.11 -10.07
N ILE A 110 6.74 -17.76 -9.03
CA ILE A 110 5.62 -18.54 -8.51
C ILE A 110 4.52 -18.68 -9.55
N GLN A 111 4.12 -17.60 -10.20
CA GLN A 111 3.09 -17.61 -11.25
C GLN A 111 3.46 -18.47 -12.47
N LYS A 112 4.75 -18.69 -12.73
CA LYS A 112 5.23 -19.59 -13.80
C LYS A 112 5.30 -21.06 -13.39
N ARG A 113 5.38 -21.34 -12.09
CA ARG A 113 5.66 -22.68 -11.57
C ARG A 113 4.47 -23.37 -10.94
N LEU A 114 3.57 -22.60 -10.32
CA LEU A 114 2.37 -23.16 -9.70
C LEU A 114 1.27 -23.41 -10.73
N ASP A 115 0.46 -24.45 -10.45
CA ASP A 115 -0.77 -24.69 -11.18
C ASP A 115 -1.65 -23.44 -11.15
N PRO A 116 -2.20 -22.97 -12.31
CA PRO A 116 -3.07 -21.82 -12.38
C PRO A 116 -4.29 -21.88 -11.44
N ASN A 117 -4.80 -23.10 -11.15
CA ASN A 117 -5.91 -23.27 -10.21
C ASN A 117 -5.48 -22.97 -8.77
N ILE A 118 -4.25 -23.33 -8.37
CA ILE A 118 -3.71 -23.00 -7.05
C ILE A 118 -3.58 -21.47 -6.93
N ILE A 119 -3.03 -20.80 -7.95
CA ILE A 119 -2.88 -19.34 -7.94
C ILE A 119 -4.24 -18.66 -7.84
N LYS A 120 -5.26 -19.16 -8.55
CA LYS A 120 -6.61 -18.60 -8.55
C LYS A 120 -7.33 -18.75 -7.20
N THR A 121 -7.06 -19.82 -6.47
CA THR A 121 -7.75 -20.13 -5.21
C THR A 121 -6.99 -19.68 -3.97
N SER A 122 -5.67 -19.46 -4.10
CA SER A 122 -4.82 -19.04 -2.99
C SER A 122 -4.80 -17.51 -2.86
N LYS A 123 -5.15 -17.01 -1.68
CA LYS A 123 -5.07 -15.57 -1.37
C LYS A 123 -3.64 -15.04 -1.28
N ILE A 124 -2.62 -15.91 -1.19
CA ILE A 124 -1.20 -15.52 -1.05
C ILE A 124 -0.69 -14.65 -2.20
N PHE A 125 -1.38 -14.62 -3.35
CA PHE A 125 -0.93 -13.97 -4.57
C PHE A 125 -1.90 -12.92 -5.08
N GLU A 126 -2.61 -12.23 -4.19
CA GLU A 126 -3.59 -11.20 -4.58
C GLU A 126 -2.93 -10.06 -5.36
N LYS A 127 -1.72 -9.62 -4.97
CA LYS A 127 -0.94 -8.65 -5.75
C LYS A 127 0.08 -9.36 -6.64
N ALA A 128 -0.02 -9.15 -7.94
CA ALA A 128 0.93 -9.67 -8.92
C ALA A 128 2.23 -8.85 -9.01
N GLU A 129 2.18 -7.59 -8.63
CA GLU A 129 3.28 -6.62 -8.77
C GLU A 129 3.16 -5.55 -7.70
N ILE A 130 4.29 -5.11 -7.16
CA ILE A 130 4.38 -3.87 -6.37
C ILE A 130 5.28 -2.87 -7.08
N LYS A 131 5.04 -1.58 -6.87
CA LYS A 131 5.79 -0.52 -7.53
C LYS A 131 5.88 0.75 -6.71
N TRP A 132 7.10 1.28 -6.56
CA TRP A 132 7.31 2.63 -6.08
C TRP A 132 6.95 3.64 -7.19
N ILE A 133 6.00 4.52 -6.93
CA ILE A 133 5.54 5.55 -7.88
C ILE A 133 5.76 6.92 -7.24
N CYS A 134 6.47 7.80 -7.97
CA CYS A 134 6.66 9.18 -7.57
C CYS A 134 5.35 9.96 -7.67
N ILE A 135 5.12 10.90 -6.74
CA ILE A 135 3.93 11.75 -6.75
C ILE A 135 3.77 12.51 -8.07
N ASP A 136 4.87 12.91 -8.70
CA ASP A 136 4.84 13.62 -10.00
C ASP A 136 4.36 12.75 -11.17
N ASP A 137 4.45 11.43 -11.03
CA ASP A 137 4.01 10.48 -12.05
C ASP A 137 2.54 10.06 -11.88
N LEU A 138 1.94 10.29 -10.70
CA LEU A 138 0.56 9.89 -10.41
C LEU A 138 -0.45 10.39 -11.45
N PRO A 139 -0.40 11.66 -11.94
CA PRO A 139 -1.35 12.13 -12.95
C PRO A 139 -1.35 11.29 -14.23
N LYS A 140 -0.16 10.88 -14.70
CA LYS A 140 0.03 10.06 -15.89
C LYS A 140 -0.37 8.59 -15.67
N MET A 141 -0.28 8.16 -14.42
CA MET A 141 -0.56 6.78 -14.02
C MET A 141 -2.04 6.51 -13.70
N LYS A 142 -2.89 7.56 -13.59
CA LYS A 142 -4.33 7.42 -13.25
C LYS A 142 -5.05 6.30 -14.01
N PRO A 143 -4.89 6.13 -15.34
CA PRO A 143 -5.56 5.06 -16.07
C PRO A 143 -5.12 3.64 -15.69
N LYS A 144 -4.02 3.50 -14.92
CA LYS A 144 -3.49 2.21 -14.45
C LYS A 144 -3.94 1.85 -13.04
N PHE A 145 -4.63 2.76 -12.35
CA PHE A 145 -5.20 2.48 -11.03
C PHE A 145 -6.59 1.83 -11.13
N ARG A 146 -6.97 1.11 -10.10
CA ARG A 146 -8.34 0.60 -9.95
C ARG A 146 -9.31 1.77 -9.99
N HIS A 147 -10.44 1.59 -10.65
CA HIS A 147 -11.38 2.69 -10.93
C HIS A 147 -11.79 3.47 -9.66
N PHE A 148 -12.14 2.77 -8.58
CA PHE A 148 -12.52 3.43 -7.33
C PHE A 148 -11.33 4.15 -6.67
N PHE A 149 -10.09 3.65 -6.87
CA PHE A 149 -8.90 4.18 -6.23
C PHE A 149 -8.39 5.48 -6.89
N VAL A 150 -8.83 5.80 -8.10
CA VAL A 150 -8.49 7.05 -8.80
C VAL A 150 -8.86 8.28 -7.96
N ASN A 151 -10.00 8.25 -7.27
CA ASN A 151 -10.40 9.36 -6.39
C ASN A 151 -9.45 9.54 -5.19
N ILE A 152 -8.90 8.44 -4.65
CA ILE A 152 -7.88 8.49 -3.59
C ILE A 152 -6.58 9.08 -4.14
N VAL A 153 -6.18 8.68 -5.35
CA VAL A 153 -5.02 9.26 -6.06
C VAL A 153 -5.19 10.77 -6.26
N ASP A 154 -6.38 11.23 -6.62
CA ASP A 154 -6.67 12.67 -6.76
C ASP A 154 -6.53 13.42 -5.44
N GLN A 155 -7.03 12.85 -4.34
CA GLN A 155 -6.83 13.42 -3.01
C GLN A 155 -5.35 13.43 -2.58
N ILE A 156 -4.58 12.37 -2.88
CA ILE A 156 -3.13 12.31 -2.64
C ILE A 156 -2.42 13.48 -3.36
N ILE A 157 -2.76 13.72 -4.63
CA ILE A 157 -2.17 14.81 -5.42
C ILE A 157 -2.54 16.17 -4.84
N GLN A 158 -3.80 16.36 -4.44
CA GLN A 158 -4.29 17.62 -3.85
C GLN A 158 -3.65 17.92 -2.51
N GLN A 159 -3.44 16.92 -1.66
CA GLN A 159 -2.92 17.01 -0.30
C GLN A 159 -1.40 16.75 -0.22
N LYS A 160 -0.68 16.85 -1.34
CA LYS A 160 0.76 16.52 -1.40
C LYS A 160 1.62 17.25 -0.37
N THR A 161 1.30 18.51 -0.10
CA THR A 161 2.07 19.34 0.83
C THR A 161 1.93 18.86 2.27
N GLU A 162 0.71 18.54 2.68
CA GLU A 162 0.38 18.02 4.01
C GLU A 162 0.99 16.63 4.22
N ILE A 163 0.92 15.78 3.21
CA ILE A 163 1.54 14.43 3.22
C ILE A 163 3.05 14.57 3.34
N ALA A 164 3.69 15.47 2.56
CA ALA A 164 5.12 15.71 2.64
C ALA A 164 5.55 16.16 4.04
N ALA A 165 4.82 17.12 4.64
CA ALA A 165 5.08 17.60 5.98
C ALA A 165 4.95 16.49 7.03
N PHE A 166 3.91 15.65 6.93
CA PHE A 166 3.71 14.52 7.81
C PHE A 166 4.88 13.51 7.72
N ILE A 167 5.28 13.10 6.52
CA ILE A 167 6.38 12.13 6.32
C ILE A 167 7.73 12.72 6.79
N ALA A 168 8.00 14.01 6.51
CA ALA A 168 9.22 14.69 6.94
C ALA A 168 9.34 14.75 8.47
N LYS A 169 8.26 15.10 9.18
CA LYS A 169 8.20 15.14 10.64
C LYS A 169 8.49 13.76 11.25
N SER A 170 7.92 12.72 10.68
CA SER A 170 8.12 11.34 11.15
C SER A 170 9.55 10.86 10.97
N ASN A 171 10.25 11.30 9.92
CA ASN A 171 11.67 10.99 9.69
C ASN A 171 12.61 11.79 10.62
N GLY A 172 12.23 13.02 11.00
CA GLY A 172 12.97 13.86 11.95
C GLY A 172 12.99 13.28 13.36
N THR A 173 11.91 12.70 13.81
CA THR A 173 11.80 12.05 15.14
C THR A 173 12.68 10.79 15.27
N ARG A 174 13.09 10.17 14.16
CA ARG A 174 14.05 9.06 14.15
C ARG A 174 15.47 9.49 14.46
N LYS A 175 15.92 10.64 13.93
CA LYS A 175 17.30 11.14 14.15
C LYS A 175 17.58 11.59 15.60
N SER A 176 16.55 11.85 16.39
CA SER A 176 16.68 12.28 17.79
C SER A 176 16.62 11.11 18.78
N ARG A 177 16.50 9.86 18.33
CA ARG A 177 16.42 8.64 19.16
C ARG A 177 17.50 7.61 18.86
N GLU A 178 18.41 7.89 17.92
CA GLU A 178 19.67 7.18 17.69
C GLU A 178 20.83 7.96 18.34
#